data_94b00165cf15e56b36e274cc0dfd2924
#
_entry.id   94b00165cf15e56b36e274cc0dfd2924
#
_cell.length_a   1.000
_cell.length_b   1.000
_cell.length_c   1.000
_cell.angle_alpha   90.00
_cell.angle_beta   90.00
_cell.angle_gamma   90.00
#
_symmetry.space_group_name_H-M   'P 1'
#
loop_
_entity.id
_entity.type
_entity.pdbx_description
1 polymer ?
#
loop_
_entity_poly.entity_id
_entity_poly.type
_entity_poly.pdbx_seq_one_letter_code
_entity_poly.pdbx_strand_id
1 'polypeptide(L)'
;MHSAGTRRLPRYECAIAVVVAWGSNAIAGLTRNISLRGMFIETSEPLWRNAEFTARLSLPEPIELDCIVRHVEPAEGMGVEFENVPEMERQRLEWLIASLAEG
;
A
#
# COMPACT_ATOMS: atom_id res chain seq x y z
N MET A 1 25.34 -9.20 -13.98
CA MET A 1 24.82 -8.96 -13.42
C MET A 1 24.00 -8.35 -12.98
N HIS A 2 23.62 -8.56 -12.70
CA HIS A 2 22.66 -8.12 -12.30
C HIS A 2 22.50 -7.25 -11.70
N SER A 3 22.20 -7.36 -11.78
CA SER A 3 22.28 -6.16 -11.29
C SER A 3 21.53 -5.90 -10.04
N ALA A 4 22.19 -5.44 -9.07
CA ALA A 4 21.59 -5.18 -7.78
C ALA A 4 20.49 -4.16 -7.88
N GLY A 5 20.58 -3.22 -8.80
CA GLY A 5 19.57 -2.18 -8.95
C GLY A 5 18.20 -2.67 -9.33
N THR A 6 18.11 -3.90 -9.78
CA THR A 6 16.83 -4.46 -10.20
C THR A 6 16.18 -5.30 -9.11
N ARG A 7 16.83 -5.42 -7.97
CA ARG A 7 16.27 -6.21 -6.89
C ARG A 7 14.98 -5.59 -6.39
N ARG A 8 13.98 -6.41 -6.20
CA ARG A 8 12.71 -5.98 -5.68
C ARG A 8 12.52 -6.48 -4.26
N LEU A 9 11.80 -5.71 -3.47
CA LEU A 9 11.40 -6.17 -2.15
C LEU A 9 10.31 -7.22 -2.32
N PRO A 10 10.30 -8.24 -1.44
CA PRO A 10 9.26 -9.25 -1.49
C PRO A 10 7.89 -8.62 -1.26
N ARG A 11 6.90 -9.13 -1.98
CA ARG A 11 5.51 -8.76 -1.79
C ARG A 11 4.77 -9.96 -1.25
N TYR A 12 3.88 -9.70 -0.31
CA TYR A 12 3.13 -10.75 0.35
C TYR A 12 1.65 -10.56 0.10
N GLU A 13 0.98 -11.64 -0.26
CA GLU A 13 -0.45 -11.58 -0.49
C GLU A 13 -1.16 -11.31 0.81
N CYS A 14 -2.21 -10.50 0.74
CA CYS A 14 -3.01 -10.18 1.91
C CYS A 14 -4.37 -9.68 1.44
N ALA A 15 -5.27 -9.49 2.39
CA ALA A 15 -6.59 -8.96 2.11
C ALA A 15 -6.99 -8.09 3.28
N ILE A 16 -6.38 -6.91 3.34
CA ILE A 16 -6.61 -5.97 4.44
C ILE A 16 -7.46 -4.83 3.91
N ALA A 17 -8.55 -4.53 4.59
CA ALA A 17 -9.39 -3.41 4.22
C ALA A 17 -8.59 -2.12 4.37
N VAL A 18 -8.76 -1.19 3.44
CA VAL A 18 -8.03 0.06 3.44
C VAL A 18 -8.97 1.18 3.07
N VAL A 19 -8.82 2.33 3.73
CA VAL A 19 -9.53 3.54 3.38
C VAL A 19 -8.55 4.43 2.66
N VAL A 20 -8.92 4.85 1.45
CA VAL A 20 -8.13 5.74 0.61
C VAL A 20 -8.74 7.12 0.70
N ALA A 21 -8.00 8.09 1.23
CA ALA A 21 -8.53 9.43 1.49
C ALA A 21 -7.69 10.49 0.78
N TRP A 22 -8.37 11.40 0.07
CA TRP A 22 -7.70 12.53 -0.56
C TRP A 22 -8.68 13.70 -0.58
N GLY A 23 -8.17 14.91 -0.25
CA GLY A 23 -9.04 16.07 -0.12
C GLY A 23 -10.15 15.77 0.86
N SER A 24 -11.39 15.96 0.43
CA SER A 24 -12.55 15.64 1.25
C SER A 24 -13.22 14.34 0.83
N ASN A 25 -12.51 13.53 0.03
CA ASN A 25 -13.05 12.28 -0.50
C ASN A 25 -12.43 11.08 0.18
N ALA A 26 -13.17 9.97 0.22
CA ALA A 26 -12.64 8.72 0.74
C ALA A 26 -13.35 7.57 0.04
N ILE A 27 -12.58 6.54 -0.29
CA ILE A 27 -13.15 5.32 -0.85
C ILE A 27 -12.59 4.13 -0.10
N ALA A 28 -13.31 3.03 -0.14
CA ALA A 28 -12.87 1.79 0.46
C ALA A 28 -12.17 0.95 -0.58
N GLY A 29 -11.17 0.21 -0.14
CA GLY A 29 -10.47 -0.72 -0.99
C GLY A 29 -10.02 -1.92 -0.20
N LEU A 30 -9.34 -2.83 -0.88
CA LEU A 30 -8.82 -4.04 -0.26
C LEU A 30 -7.41 -4.27 -0.79
N THR A 31 -6.45 -4.43 0.11
CA THR A 31 -5.09 -4.70 -0.35
C THR A 31 -5.03 -6.11 -0.93
N ARG A 32 -4.32 -6.24 -2.06
CA ARG A 32 -4.07 -7.54 -2.68
C ARG A 32 -2.70 -8.06 -2.28
N ASN A 33 -1.74 -7.18 -2.15
CA ASN A 33 -0.41 -7.53 -1.70
C ASN A 33 0.25 -6.29 -1.10
N ILE A 34 1.31 -6.51 -0.33
CA ILE A 34 2.00 -5.43 0.35
C ILE A 34 3.48 -5.76 0.50
N SER A 35 4.31 -4.73 0.44
CA SER A 35 5.74 -4.82 0.72
C SER A 35 6.12 -3.63 1.59
N LEU A 36 7.42 -3.52 1.92
CA LEU A 36 7.88 -2.36 2.69
C LEU A 36 7.82 -1.05 1.91
N ARG A 37 7.67 -1.10 0.58
CA ARG A 37 7.69 0.11 -0.23
C ARG A 37 6.35 0.48 -0.83
N GLY A 38 5.41 -0.45 -0.86
CA GLY A 38 4.12 -0.15 -1.47
C GLY A 38 3.18 -1.32 -1.40
N MET A 39 2.03 -1.14 -2.03
CA MET A 39 1.00 -2.17 -2.02
C MET A 39 0.14 -2.01 -3.26
N PHE A 40 -0.63 -3.06 -3.57
CA PHE A 40 -1.66 -2.97 -4.60
C PHE A 40 -3.01 -2.93 -3.91
N ILE A 41 -3.81 -1.92 -4.25
CA ILE A 41 -5.14 -1.73 -3.66
C ILE A 41 -6.18 -2.04 -4.71
N GLU A 42 -7.04 -3.01 -4.40
CA GLU A 42 -8.17 -3.34 -5.26
C GLU A 42 -9.29 -2.37 -5.00
N THR A 43 -9.78 -1.75 -6.04
CA THR A 43 -10.91 -0.84 -5.98
C THR A 43 -11.46 -0.68 -7.39
N SER A 44 -12.79 -0.55 -7.51
CA SER A 44 -13.39 -0.30 -8.81
C SER A 44 -13.19 1.13 -9.27
N GLU A 45 -12.72 2.00 -8.39
CA GLU A 45 -12.55 3.43 -8.69
C GLU A 45 -11.14 3.88 -8.32
N PRO A 46 -10.10 3.36 -9.01
CA PRO A 46 -8.75 3.77 -8.69
C PRO A 46 -8.53 5.24 -8.97
N LEU A 47 -7.64 5.85 -8.21
CA LEU A 47 -7.23 7.21 -8.46
C LEU A 47 -6.33 7.23 -9.69
N TRP A 48 -6.00 8.44 -10.14
CA TRP A 48 -5.18 8.62 -11.33
C TRP A 48 -3.70 8.50 -10.98
N ARG A 49 -2.91 8.23 -11.99
CA ARG A 49 -1.46 8.11 -11.81
C ARG A 49 -0.88 9.39 -11.26
N ASN A 50 0.03 9.23 -10.31
CA ASN A 50 0.69 10.32 -9.58
C ASN A 50 -0.21 11.02 -8.57
N ALA A 51 -1.43 10.54 -8.36
CA ALA A 51 -2.28 11.06 -7.30
C ALA A 51 -1.67 10.75 -5.95
N GLU A 52 -1.75 11.70 -5.03
CA GLU A 52 -1.27 11.52 -3.67
C GLU A 52 -2.48 11.41 -2.74
N PHE A 53 -2.37 10.50 -1.78
CA PHE A 53 -3.48 10.25 -0.86
C PHE A 53 -2.93 9.62 0.41
N THR A 54 -3.80 9.50 1.40
CA THR A 54 -3.46 8.80 2.64
C THR A 54 -4.22 7.49 2.68
N ALA A 55 -3.52 6.41 2.97
CA ALA A 55 -4.13 5.09 3.12
C ALA A 55 -4.16 4.74 4.60
N ARG A 56 -5.31 4.23 5.05
CA ARG A 56 -5.44 3.75 6.42
C ARG A 56 -5.79 2.28 6.36
N LEU A 57 -4.84 1.46 6.79
CA LEU A 57 -5.06 0.01 6.87
C LEU A 57 -5.90 -0.27 8.10
N SER A 58 -7.02 -0.97 7.89
CA SER A 58 -8.00 -1.23 8.94
C SER A 58 -7.60 -2.46 9.73
N LEU A 59 -6.64 -2.27 10.61
CA LEU A 59 -6.12 -3.27 11.52
C LEU A 59 -6.54 -2.91 12.93
N PRO A 60 -6.42 -3.83 13.89
CA PRO A 60 -6.71 -3.47 15.30
C PRO A 60 -5.94 -2.22 15.73
N GLU A 61 -4.68 -2.10 15.31
CA GLU A 61 -3.94 -0.86 15.42
C GLU A 61 -3.73 -0.35 14.00
N PRO A 62 -4.54 0.61 13.56
CA PRO A 62 -4.48 1.07 12.17
C PRO A 62 -3.12 1.65 11.83
N ILE A 63 -2.72 1.46 10.57
CA ILE A 63 -1.50 2.03 10.04
C ILE A 63 -1.90 3.05 8.98
N GLU A 64 -1.44 4.29 9.13
CA GLU A 64 -1.71 5.33 8.15
C GLU A 64 -0.45 5.64 7.39
N LEU A 65 -0.56 5.68 6.07
CA LEU A 65 0.59 5.85 5.19
C LEU A 65 0.26 6.84 4.09
N ASP A 66 1.17 7.78 3.87
CA ASP A 66 1.06 8.64 2.70
C ASP A 66 1.50 7.84 1.49
N CYS A 67 0.75 7.96 0.40
CA CYS A 67 0.96 7.14 -0.78
C CYS A 67 0.88 7.97 -2.05
N ILE A 68 1.54 7.45 -3.09
CA ILE A 68 1.40 8.03 -4.43
C ILE A 68 1.11 6.87 -5.39
N VAL A 69 0.16 7.12 -6.31
CA VAL A 69 -0.22 6.11 -7.30
C VAL A 69 0.85 6.02 -8.38
N ARG A 70 1.38 4.82 -8.59
CA ARG A 70 2.41 4.60 -9.62
C ARG A 70 1.86 3.85 -10.83
N HIS A 71 0.80 3.08 -10.64
CA HIS A 71 0.29 2.21 -11.69
C HIS A 71 -1.21 2.05 -11.50
N VAL A 72 -1.97 2.16 -12.59
CA VAL A 72 -3.43 2.02 -12.53
C VAL A 72 -3.86 0.88 -13.43
N GLU A 73 -4.71 -0.01 -12.88
CA GLU A 73 -5.40 -1.03 -13.64
C GLU A 73 -6.87 -0.65 -13.62
N PRO A 74 -7.39 -0.12 -14.72
CA PRO A 74 -8.76 0.43 -14.73
C PRO A 74 -9.78 -0.56 -14.23
N ALA A 75 -10.68 -0.07 -13.37
CA ALA A 75 -11.76 -0.84 -12.77
C ALA A 75 -11.28 -1.99 -11.87
N GLU A 76 -9.97 -2.15 -11.67
CA GLU A 76 -9.44 -3.23 -10.83
C GLU A 76 -8.70 -2.70 -9.62
N GLY A 77 -7.86 -1.68 -9.82
CA GLY A 77 -7.13 -1.15 -8.69
C GLY A 77 -5.92 -0.33 -9.07
N MET A 78 -5.04 -0.14 -8.11
CA MET A 78 -3.88 0.71 -8.31
C MET A 78 -2.71 0.23 -7.48
N GLY A 79 -1.52 0.28 -8.09
CA GLY A 79 -0.27 0.04 -7.38
C GLY A 79 0.23 1.36 -6.83
N VAL A 80 0.54 1.39 -5.54
CA VAL A 80 0.94 2.63 -4.88
C VAL A 80 2.26 2.44 -4.16
N GLU A 81 2.97 3.55 -4.02
CA GLU A 81 4.24 3.57 -3.31
C GLU A 81 4.07 4.43 -2.06
N PHE A 82 4.65 3.98 -0.95
CA PHE A 82 4.60 4.75 0.30
C PHE A 82 5.59 5.89 0.23
N GLU A 83 5.23 7.04 0.83
CA GLU A 83 6.07 8.22 0.87
C GLU A 83 6.33 8.63 2.30
N ASN A 84 7.59 8.99 2.60
CA ASN A 84 7.95 9.62 3.87
C ASN A 84 7.37 8.91 5.08
N VAL A 85 7.57 7.60 5.15
CA VAL A 85 6.97 6.79 6.22
C VAL A 85 7.64 7.15 7.56
N PRO A 86 6.86 7.64 8.54
CA PRO A 86 7.42 7.93 9.86
C PRO A 86 7.95 6.66 10.51
N GLU A 87 8.90 6.81 11.40
CA GLU A 87 9.57 5.66 12.00
C GLU A 87 8.60 4.72 12.70
N MET A 88 7.62 5.26 13.42
CA MET A 88 6.67 4.42 14.12
C MET A 88 5.82 3.60 13.16
N GLU A 89 5.36 4.23 12.07
CA GLU A 89 4.58 3.51 11.08
C GLU A 89 5.43 2.50 10.35
N ARG A 90 6.69 2.82 10.13
CA ARG A 90 7.60 1.89 9.49
C ARG A 90 7.78 0.64 10.34
N GLN A 91 7.92 0.78 11.66
CA GLN A 91 8.05 -0.36 12.54
C GLN A 91 6.79 -1.22 12.52
N ARG A 92 5.62 -0.58 12.50
CA ARG A 92 4.36 -1.31 12.43
C ARG A 92 4.23 -2.06 11.12
N LEU A 93 4.66 -1.41 10.02
CA LEU A 93 4.63 -2.04 8.72
C LEU A 93 5.56 -3.23 8.67
N GLU A 94 6.76 -3.09 9.22
CA GLU A 94 7.71 -4.21 9.28
C GLU A 94 7.12 -5.38 10.05
N TRP A 95 6.44 -5.08 11.14
CA TRP A 95 5.82 -6.12 11.95
C TRP A 95 4.71 -6.83 11.21
N LEU A 96 3.88 -6.06 10.50
CA LEU A 96 2.82 -6.63 9.69
C LEU A 96 3.38 -7.57 8.63
N ILE A 97 4.42 -7.11 7.94
CA ILE A 97 5.01 -7.89 6.86
C ILE A 97 5.64 -9.17 7.42
N ALA A 98 6.28 -9.08 8.57
CA ALA A 98 6.85 -10.27 9.20
C ALA A 98 5.75 -11.27 9.52
N SER A 99 4.60 -10.80 9.98
CA SER A 99 3.47 -11.69 10.25
C SER A 99 2.96 -12.37 8.99
N LEU A 100 2.88 -11.62 7.90
CA LEU A 100 2.43 -12.20 6.63
C LEU A 100 3.43 -13.23 6.11
N ALA A 101 4.72 -12.96 6.30
CA ALA A 101 5.75 -13.86 5.81
C ALA A 101 5.75 -15.20 6.55
N GLU A 102 5.27 -15.21 7.79
CA GLU A 102 5.21 -16.44 8.57
C GLU A 102 4.01 -17.30 8.19
N GLY A 103 3.05 -16.68 7.58
CA GLY A 103 1.84 -17.31 7.39
C GLY A 103 1.21 -17.70 6.38
#